data_228499ffdcb72d8ad32ea23a1d3640c9
#
_entry.id   228499ffdcb72d8ad32ea23a1d3640c9
#
_cell.length_a   1.000
_cell.length_b   1.000
_cell.length_c   1.000
_cell.angle_alpha   90.00
_cell.angle_beta   90.00
_cell.angle_gamma   90.00
#
_symmetry.space_group_name_H-M   'P 1'
#
loop_
_entity.id
_entity.type
_entity.pdbx_description
1 polymer ?
#
loop_
_entity_poly.entity_id
_entity_poly.type
_entity_poly.pdbx_seq_one_letter_code
_entity_poly.pdbx_strand_id
1 'polypeptide(L)'
;MRALFATLFIFSTSVHAAAPQVDWLFPIGAQRGSEALAQIGGKYNWPLKVWSEADGIKFVPEKEKKGFYRIKVNKDVTPGPYLVRFYDANGSAPPRVFFVSKAVDVPEKEPNNEMLKPQVVASLPAVIQGKFGKGGDVDSYQFSLKKGQTLVAQMDAYTAGVSMDALMLLRDARGMKLAFNHDAHSLDPRLIWKCSRDGDYVLQMACFKFPANSNSSFDGGADRVYRVTITNGPWVRHTWPAAVSEGVSSKIRLVGWNLKNEVVSVNDPEGEVSVLPTEAANGPWRLPVLNRAQEVEKEPNDNNETANLVRFPVTISARIDKPGDVDRYAFEAKKGERHRFDMDSFEDGFLLDGQLSLEDSNGKELSVNDDSNKKR
;
A
#
# COMPACT_ATOMS: atom_id res chain seq x y z
N MET A 1 -60.96 -16.34 -49.58
CA MET A 1 -60.55 -16.41 -48.18
C MET A 1 -59.03 -16.44 -48.13
N ARG A 2 -58.39 -15.36 -47.69
CA ARG A 2 -56.96 -15.32 -47.50
C ARG A 2 -56.71 -15.46 -45.97
N ALA A 3 -56.05 -16.55 -45.55
CA ALA A 3 -55.63 -16.76 -44.18
C ALA A 3 -54.40 -15.94 -43.84
N LEU A 4 -54.49 -15.07 -42.86
CA LEU A 4 -53.36 -14.31 -42.29
C LEU A 4 -52.72 -15.17 -41.19
N PHE A 5 -51.47 -15.61 -41.38
CA PHE A 5 -50.67 -16.23 -40.30
C PHE A 5 -49.93 -15.14 -39.53
N ALA A 6 -50.27 -14.93 -38.29
CA ALA A 6 -49.49 -14.08 -37.38
C ALA A 6 -48.45 -14.94 -36.69
N THR A 7 -47.16 -14.65 -36.96
CA THR A 7 -46.03 -15.29 -36.27
C THR A 7 -45.72 -14.50 -34.99
N LEU A 8 -45.92 -15.10 -33.85
CA LEU A 8 -45.61 -14.52 -32.54
C LEU A 8 -44.13 -14.75 -32.21
N PHE A 9 -43.32 -13.70 -32.28
CA PHE A 9 -41.95 -13.74 -31.82
C PHE A 9 -41.91 -13.53 -30.28
N ILE A 10 -41.64 -14.59 -29.53
CA ILE A 10 -41.36 -14.50 -28.09
C ILE A 10 -39.88 -14.16 -27.93
N PHE A 11 -39.60 -12.90 -27.63
CA PHE A 11 -38.24 -12.51 -27.16
C PHE A 11 -38.10 -12.92 -25.70
N SER A 12 -37.39 -14.02 -25.44
CA SER A 12 -36.94 -14.35 -24.09
C SER A 12 -35.79 -13.41 -23.74
N THR A 13 -36.07 -12.36 -22.99
CA THR A 13 -35.01 -11.57 -22.32
C THR A 13 -34.44 -12.42 -21.20
N SER A 14 -33.28 -13.02 -21.43
CA SER A 14 -32.50 -13.63 -20.35
C SER A 14 -32.06 -12.52 -19.39
N VAL A 15 -32.73 -12.37 -18.27
CA VAL A 15 -32.27 -11.52 -17.16
C VAL A 15 -31.02 -12.18 -16.61
N HIS A 16 -29.84 -11.73 -17.03
CA HIS A 16 -28.60 -12.12 -16.38
C HIS A 16 -28.59 -11.45 -15.01
N ALA A 17 -28.53 -12.25 -13.94
CA ALA A 17 -28.32 -11.72 -12.60
C ALA A 17 -26.97 -10.99 -12.56
N ALA A 18 -26.96 -9.81 -11.93
CA ALA A 18 -25.75 -9.00 -11.86
C ALA A 18 -24.64 -9.71 -11.04
N ALA A 19 -23.38 -9.52 -11.46
CA ALA A 19 -22.23 -9.97 -10.68
C ALA A 19 -22.26 -9.40 -9.25
N PRO A 20 -21.73 -10.12 -8.25
CA PRO A 20 -21.70 -9.65 -6.88
C PRO A 20 -20.89 -8.35 -6.76
N GLN A 21 -21.37 -7.44 -5.91
CA GLN A 21 -20.70 -6.23 -5.52
C GLN A 21 -20.29 -6.37 -4.05
N VAL A 22 -18.97 -6.33 -3.79
CA VAL A 22 -18.40 -6.33 -2.43
C VAL A 22 -17.70 -4.99 -2.24
N ASP A 23 -18.26 -4.12 -1.41
CA ASP A 23 -17.78 -2.75 -1.24
C ASP A 23 -16.67 -2.65 -0.19
N TRP A 24 -16.72 -3.50 0.83
CA TRP A 24 -15.73 -3.54 1.90
C TRP A 24 -15.57 -4.93 2.51
N LEU A 25 -14.43 -5.15 3.16
CA LEU A 25 -14.06 -6.33 3.96
C LEU A 25 -13.52 -5.83 5.30
N PHE A 26 -13.96 -6.38 6.42
CA PHE A 26 -13.44 -6.07 7.75
C PHE A 26 -13.32 -7.34 8.63
N PRO A 27 -12.18 -7.58 9.29
CA PRO A 27 -10.91 -6.86 9.16
C PRO A 27 -10.28 -7.05 7.77
N ILE A 28 -9.43 -6.11 7.36
CA ILE A 28 -8.69 -6.15 6.09
C ILE A 28 -7.38 -6.93 6.20
N GLY A 29 -7.18 -7.68 7.27
CA GLY A 29 -6.00 -8.51 7.47
C GLY A 29 -6.14 -9.42 8.67
N ALA A 30 -5.14 -10.31 8.84
CA ALA A 30 -5.02 -11.17 10.01
C ALA A 30 -3.55 -11.55 10.26
N GLN A 31 -3.24 -11.90 11.50
CA GLN A 31 -1.94 -12.47 11.85
C GLN A 31 -1.78 -13.87 11.22
N ARG A 32 -0.59 -14.19 10.72
CA ARG A 32 -0.30 -15.54 10.25
C ARG A 32 -0.41 -16.57 11.38
N GLY A 33 -0.93 -17.74 11.08
CA GLY A 33 -1.18 -18.79 12.07
C GLY A 33 -2.40 -18.54 12.95
N SER A 34 -3.27 -17.58 12.60
CA SER A 34 -4.47 -17.25 13.35
C SER A 34 -5.76 -17.54 12.58
N GLU A 35 -6.87 -17.45 13.32
CA GLU A 35 -8.21 -17.41 12.75
C GLU A 35 -8.88 -16.07 13.13
N ALA A 36 -9.66 -15.50 12.22
CA ALA A 36 -10.40 -14.28 12.42
C ALA A 36 -11.83 -14.41 11.88
N LEU A 37 -12.77 -13.70 12.47
CA LEU A 37 -14.10 -13.53 11.90
C LEU A 37 -14.12 -12.24 11.09
N ALA A 38 -14.39 -12.36 9.79
CA ALA A 38 -14.50 -11.20 8.91
C ALA A 38 -15.92 -11.02 8.41
N GLN A 39 -16.25 -9.78 8.09
CA GLN A 39 -17.51 -9.36 7.49
C GLN A 39 -17.25 -8.67 6.16
N ILE A 40 -18.11 -8.90 5.18
CA ILE A 40 -18.17 -8.14 3.93
C ILE A 40 -19.48 -7.37 3.85
N GLY A 41 -19.42 -6.20 3.20
CA GLY A 41 -20.60 -5.42 2.85
C GLY A 41 -20.71 -5.21 1.35
N GLY A 42 -21.93 -4.98 0.87
CA GLY A 42 -22.22 -4.79 -0.55
C GLY A 42 -23.53 -5.43 -0.97
N LYS A 43 -23.67 -5.66 -2.29
CA LYS A 43 -24.86 -6.27 -2.90
C LYS A 43 -24.50 -7.62 -3.51
N TYR A 44 -24.95 -8.71 -2.90
CA TYR A 44 -24.63 -10.07 -3.34
C TYR A 44 -25.63 -11.10 -2.85
N ASN A 45 -25.66 -12.23 -3.52
CA ASN A 45 -26.31 -13.44 -3.06
C ASN A 45 -25.37 -14.21 -2.13
N TRP A 46 -25.89 -14.71 -1.03
CA TRP A 46 -25.11 -15.46 -0.03
C TRP A 46 -25.27 -16.97 -0.21
N PRO A 47 -24.23 -17.79 -0.03
CA PRO A 47 -22.81 -17.39 0.18
C PRO A 47 -22.05 -17.13 -1.12
N LEU A 48 -21.05 -16.26 -1.07
CA LEU A 48 -20.07 -16.11 -2.16
C LEU A 48 -18.90 -17.09 -1.96
N LYS A 49 -18.33 -17.55 -3.07
CA LYS A 49 -17.04 -18.22 -3.09
C LYS A 49 -15.93 -17.18 -3.01
N VAL A 50 -14.77 -17.58 -2.48
CA VAL A 50 -13.61 -16.69 -2.37
C VAL A 50 -12.41 -17.37 -3.00
N TRP A 51 -11.77 -16.67 -3.91
CA TRP A 51 -10.42 -16.96 -4.38
C TRP A 51 -9.43 -16.12 -3.59
N SER A 52 -8.29 -16.70 -3.23
CA SER A 52 -7.18 -16.02 -2.58
C SER A 52 -5.89 -16.28 -3.37
N GLU A 53 -5.06 -15.26 -3.51
CA GLU A 53 -3.75 -15.37 -4.15
C GLU A 53 -2.81 -16.38 -3.44
N ALA A 54 -2.96 -16.54 -2.13
CA ALA A 54 -2.20 -17.53 -1.36
C ALA A 54 -3.09 -18.68 -0.91
N ASP A 55 -2.66 -19.92 -1.18
CA ASP A 55 -3.36 -21.13 -0.78
C ASP A 55 -3.53 -21.30 0.74
N GLY A 56 -2.65 -20.68 1.51
CA GLY A 56 -2.69 -20.70 2.98
C GLY A 56 -3.72 -19.74 3.59
N ILE A 57 -4.43 -18.93 2.80
CA ILE A 57 -5.49 -18.02 3.26
C ILE A 57 -6.84 -18.58 2.83
N LYS A 58 -7.66 -19.02 3.78
CA LYS A 58 -8.97 -19.63 3.53
C LYS A 58 -10.09 -18.80 4.13
N PHE A 59 -11.14 -18.56 3.34
CA PHE A 59 -12.37 -17.91 3.75
C PHE A 59 -13.51 -18.93 3.74
N VAL A 60 -14.02 -19.27 4.92
CA VAL A 60 -15.12 -20.21 5.08
C VAL A 60 -16.38 -19.43 5.46
N PRO A 61 -17.44 -19.44 4.64
CA PRO A 61 -18.66 -18.69 4.95
C PRO A 61 -19.36 -19.24 6.20
N GLU A 62 -19.78 -18.35 7.10
CA GLU A 62 -20.62 -18.72 8.25
C GLU A 62 -22.04 -18.97 7.77
N LYS A 63 -22.54 -20.20 7.93
CA LYS A 63 -23.83 -20.63 7.39
C LYS A 63 -25.00 -19.81 7.92
N GLU A 64 -25.02 -19.55 9.22
CA GLU A 64 -26.09 -18.87 9.95
C GLU A 64 -25.99 -17.34 9.90
N LYS A 65 -24.89 -16.79 9.33
CA LYS A 65 -24.60 -15.35 9.41
C LYS A 65 -24.18 -14.79 8.05
N LYS A 66 -25.17 -14.27 7.31
CA LYS A 66 -24.94 -13.67 5.99
C LYS A 66 -23.85 -12.60 6.04
N GLY A 67 -22.88 -12.69 5.11
CA GLY A 67 -21.78 -11.75 4.97
C GLY A 67 -20.60 -12.01 5.89
N PHE A 68 -20.63 -13.07 6.69
CA PHE A 68 -19.51 -13.40 7.59
C PHE A 68 -18.72 -14.62 7.12
N TYR A 69 -17.40 -14.51 7.25
CA TYR A 69 -16.45 -15.57 6.95
C TYR A 69 -15.55 -15.83 8.15
N ARG A 70 -15.30 -17.10 8.44
CA ARG A 70 -14.16 -17.49 9.24
C ARG A 70 -12.95 -17.52 8.35
N ILE A 71 -11.99 -16.64 8.62
CA ILE A 71 -10.72 -16.61 7.91
C ILE A 71 -9.71 -17.42 8.68
N LYS A 72 -8.99 -18.30 7.99
CA LYS A 72 -7.84 -19.01 8.53
C LYS A 72 -6.61 -18.68 7.71
N VAL A 73 -5.55 -18.22 8.38
CA VAL A 73 -4.26 -17.93 7.79
C VAL A 73 -3.23 -18.92 8.33
N ASN A 74 -2.62 -19.70 7.45
CA ASN A 74 -1.60 -20.65 7.85
C ASN A 74 -0.35 -19.92 8.37
N LYS A 75 0.40 -20.58 9.26
CA LYS A 75 1.61 -20.03 9.89
C LYS A 75 2.79 -19.81 8.93
N ASP A 76 2.79 -20.51 7.80
CA ASP A 76 3.81 -20.45 6.75
C ASP A 76 3.52 -19.42 5.67
N VAL A 77 2.34 -18.78 5.70
CA VAL A 77 2.04 -17.67 4.79
C VAL A 77 3.01 -16.52 5.05
N THR A 78 3.67 -16.09 4.01
CA THR A 78 4.59 -14.95 4.07
C THR A 78 3.83 -13.67 4.42
N PRO A 79 4.25 -12.85 5.40
CA PRO A 79 3.61 -11.56 5.67
C PRO A 79 3.62 -10.64 4.45
N GLY A 80 2.53 -9.89 4.25
CA GLY A 80 2.38 -8.97 3.12
C GLY A 80 0.93 -8.83 2.66
N PRO A 81 0.69 -8.03 1.61
CA PRO A 81 -0.61 -7.90 0.96
C PRO A 81 -0.86 -9.09 0.03
N TYR A 82 -2.12 -9.51 -0.04
CA TYR A 82 -2.63 -10.55 -0.93
C TYR A 82 -3.95 -10.11 -1.53
N LEU A 83 -4.22 -10.49 -2.77
CA LEU A 83 -5.50 -10.28 -3.40
C LEU A 83 -6.47 -11.39 -3.00
N VAL A 84 -7.69 -10.98 -2.65
CA VAL A 84 -8.83 -11.87 -2.46
C VAL A 84 -9.98 -11.42 -3.34
N ARG A 85 -10.72 -12.38 -3.91
CA ARG A 85 -11.81 -12.09 -4.83
C ARG A 85 -13.05 -12.91 -4.48
N PHE A 86 -14.15 -12.21 -4.29
CA PHE A 86 -15.46 -12.80 -4.02
C PHE A 86 -16.22 -13.00 -5.35
N TYR A 87 -16.82 -14.17 -5.54
CA TYR A 87 -17.49 -14.51 -6.80
C TYR A 87 -18.64 -15.53 -6.61
N ASP A 88 -19.53 -15.56 -7.59
CA ASP A 88 -20.59 -16.57 -7.73
C ASP A 88 -20.74 -17.01 -9.19
N ALA A 89 -21.85 -17.68 -9.54
CA ALA A 89 -22.12 -18.12 -10.90
C ALA A 89 -22.37 -16.95 -11.89
N ASN A 90 -22.68 -15.77 -11.40
CA ASN A 90 -23.00 -14.58 -12.21
C ASN A 90 -21.77 -13.72 -12.49
N GLY A 91 -20.63 -13.99 -11.82
CA GLY A 91 -19.39 -13.25 -12.00
C GLY A 91 -18.60 -13.02 -10.73
N SER A 92 -17.68 -12.07 -10.77
CA SER A 92 -16.80 -11.74 -9.65
C SER A 92 -16.84 -10.26 -9.29
N ALA A 93 -16.76 -9.96 -7.99
CA ALA A 93 -16.49 -8.61 -7.49
C ALA A 93 -15.05 -8.17 -7.84
N PRO A 94 -14.76 -6.85 -7.86
CA PRO A 94 -13.38 -6.37 -7.87
C PRO A 94 -12.56 -6.99 -6.74
N PRO A 95 -11.25 -7.24 -6.94
CA PRO A 95 -10.41 -7.80 -5.89
C PRO A 95 -10.29 -6.84 -4.70
N ARG A 96 -10.07 -7.41 -3.52
CA ARG A 96 -9.77 -6.69 -2.28
C ARG A 96 -8.38 -7.07 -1.80
N VAL A 97 -7.69 -6.13 -1.19
CA VAL A 97 -6.42 -6.40 -0.53
C VAL A 97 -6.68 -6.96 0.85
N PHE A 98 -5.99 -8.06 1.18
CA PHE A 98 -6.00 -8.67 2.51
C PHE A 98 -4.56 -8.79 3.01
N PHE A 99 -4.28 -8.24 4.18
CA PHE A 99 -2.92 -8.20 4.72
C PHE A 99 -2.67 -9.36 5.69
N VAL A 100 -1.55 -10.03 5.52
CA VAL A 100 -1.04 -10.99 6.50
C VAL A 100 0.09 -10.34 7.30
N SER A 101 0.00 -10.37 8.63
CA SER A 101 1.00 -9.81 9.53
C SER A 101 1.74 -10.86 10.35
N LYS A 102 2.96 -10.53 10.79
CA LYS A 102 3.72 -11.26 11.81
C LYS A 102 3.36 -10.76 13.21
N ALA A 103 3.08 -9.47 13.32
CA ALA A 103 2.72 -8.82 14.58
C ALA A 103 1.30 -9.22 15.04
N VAL A 104 1.07 -9.08 16.33
CA VAL A 104 -0.20 -9.42 16.97
C VAL A 104 -1.30 -8.47 16.52
N ASP A 105 -2.43 -9.02 16.10
CA ASP A 105 -3.62 -8.24 15.81
C ASP A 105 -4.29 -7.76 17.10
N VAL A 106 -4.65 -6.49 17.13
CA VAL A 106 -5.37 -5.81 18.20
C VAL A 106 -6.71 -5.34 17.62
N PRO A 107 -7.80 -6.10 17.80
CA PRO A 107 -9.11 -5.62 17.39
C PRO A 107 -9.50 -4.35 18.15
N GLU A 108 -10.09 -3.42 17.44
CA GLU A 108 -10.69 -2.25 18.04
C GLU A 108 -11.74 -2.61 19.07
N LYS A 109 -11.79 -1.80 20.13
CA LYS A 109 -12.80 -1.89 21.19
C LYS A 109 -13.37 -0.51 21.46
N GLU A 110 -14.62 -0.34 21.14
CA GLU A 110 -15.36 0.87 21.42
C GLU A 110 -15.99 0.87 22.83
N PRO A 111 -16.16 2.05 23.47
CA PRO A 111 -15.78 3.38 22.97
C PRO A 111 -14.27 3.68 23.24
N ASN A 112 -13.59 4.28 22.28
CA ASN A 112 -12.18 4.69 22.36
C ASN A 112 -11.93 6.13 21.84
N ASN A 113 -12.99 6.92 21.66
CA ASN A 113 -12.93 8.25 21.05
C ASN A 113 -12.17 9.30 21.90
N GLU A 114 -12.15 9.13 23.23
CA GLU A 114 -11.58 10.11 24.13
C GLU A 114 -10.07 9.88 24.35
N MET A 115 -9.26 10.91 24.16
CA MET A 115 -7.81 10.84 24.42
C MET A 115 -7.48 10.36 25.84
N LEU A 116 -8.31 10.68 26.83
CA LEU A 116 -8.11 10.31 28.23
C LEU A 116 -8.65 8.91 28.57
N LYS A 117 -9.33 8.27 27.64
CA LYS A 117 -9.84 6.88 27.78
C LYS A 117 -9.51 6.05 26.53
N PRO A 118 -8.23 6.04 26.11
CA PRO A 118 -7.83 5.33 24.91
C PRO A 118 -7.85 3.81 25.13
N GLN A 119 -7.98 3.07 24.04
CA GLN A 119 -7.71 1.63 24.09
C GLN A 119 -6.22 1.39 24.30
N VAL A 120 -5.85 0.57 25.27
CA VAL A 120 -4.45 0.24 25.56
C VAL A 120 -3.95 -0.86 24.62
N VAL A 121 -2.83 -0.60 23.94
CA VAL A 121 -2.04 -1.55 23.16
C VAL A 121 -0.89 -2.03 24.05
N ALA A 122 -0.98 -3.26 24.53
CA ALA A 122 -0.11 -3.78 25.60
C ALA A 122 1.37 -3.93 25.21
N SER A 123 1.65 -4.16 23.92
CA SER A 123 3.02 -4.37 23.42
C SER A 123 3.17 -3.98 21.96
N LEU A 124 4.39 -3.62 21.56
CA LEU A 124 4.76 -3.35 20.18
C LEU A 124 5.79 -4.39 19.69
N PRO A 125 5.78 -4.80 18.42
CA PRO A 125 4.89 -4.34 17.34
C PRO A 125 3.46 -4.89 17.49
N ALA A 126 2.47 -4.10 17.06
CA ALA A 126 1.06 -4.45 17.05
C ALA A 126 0.40 -4.00 15.75
N VAL A 127 -0.66 -4.70 15.36
CA VAL A 127 -1.50 -4.33 14.22
C VAL A 127 -2.92 -4.10 14.72
N ILE A 128 -3.37 -2.86 14.67
CA ILE A 128 -4.75 -2.51 15.00
C ILE A 128 -5.63 -2.77 13.76
N GLN A 129 -6.77 -3.42 13.99
CA GLN A 129 -7.82 -3.61 12.98
C GLN A 129 -9.04 -2.86 13.48
N GLY A 130 -9.41 -1.77 12.83
CA GLY A 130 -10.49 -0.89 13.26
C GLY A 130 -11.31 -0.30 12.13
N LYS A 131 -12.28 0.52 12.49
CA LYS A 131 -13.13 1.26 11.56
C LYS A 131 -13.65 2.54 12.22
N PHE A 132 -13.70 3.61 11.46
CA PHE A 132 -14.44 4.80 11.89
C PHE A 132 -15.94 4.53 11.72
N GLY A 133 -16.60 4.09 12.79
CA GLY A 133 -17.94 3.49 12.73
C GLY A 133 -19.06 4.47 12.39
N LYS A 134 -18.87 5.78 12.61
CA LYS A 134 -19.86 6.85 12.39
C LYS A 134 -19.19 8.18 12.12
N GLY A 135 -19.92 9.13 11.56
CA GLY A 135 -19.42 10.52 11.40
C GLY A 135 -18.99 11.13 12.73
N GLY A 136 -17.84 11.80 12.74
CA GLY A 136 -17.22 12.37 13.92
C GLY A 136 -16.42 11.38 14.77
N ASP A 137 -16.21 10.16 14.31
CA ASP A 137 -15.43 9.14 15.01
C ASP A 137 -13.95 9.49 15.08
N VAL A 138 -13.35 9.23 16.24
CA VAL A 138 -11.92 9.46 16.52
C VAL A 138 -11.41 8.32 17.38
N ASP A 139 -10.52 7.51 16.85
CA ASP A 139 -9.99 6.36 17.56
C ASP A 139 -8.68 6.71 18.28
N SER A 140 -8.60 6.38 19.55
CA SER A 140 -7.46 6.68 20.42
C SER A 140 -6.84 5.41 20.97
N TYR A 141 -5.52 5.23 20.75
CA TYR A 141 -4.76 4.06 21.17
C TYR A 141 -3.54 4.48 21.99
N GLN A 142 -3.41 3.95 23.20
CA GLN A 142 -2.28 4.21 24.09
C GLN A 142 -1.26 3.09 24.04
N PHE A 143 0.01 3.43 24.02
CA PHE A 143 1.15 2.52 24.12
C PHE A 143 2.34 3.19 24.81
N SER A 144 3.26 2.39 25.33
CA SER A 144 4.46 2.88 26.02
C SER A 144 5.68 2.87 25.10
N LEU A 145 6.52 3.90 25.21
CA LEU A 145 7.81 4.00 24.53
C LEU A 145 8.92 4.39 25.53
N LYS A 146 10.14 3.98 25.21
CA LYS A 146 11.36 4.38 25.92
C LYS A 146 12.09 5.49 25.15
N LYS A 147 12.78 6.36 25.91
CA LYS A 147 13.64 7.40 25.34
C LYS A 147 14.61 6.82 24.30
N GLY A 148 14.70 7.48 23.17
CA GLY A 148 15.57 7.10 22.05
C GLY A 148 14.96 6.12 21.06
N GLN A 149 13.87 5.43 21.39
CA GLN A 149 13.16 4.60 20.43
C GLN A 149 12.52 5.44 19.32
N THR A 150 12.51 4.93 18.11
CA THR A 150 11.78 5.55 17.00
C THR A 150 10.48 4.79 16.79
N LEU A 151 9.37 5.50 16.95
CA LEU A 151 8.04 5.01 16.59
C LEU A 151 7.86 5.07 15.08
N VAL A 152 7.29 4.01 14.51
CA VAL A 152 6.68 4.02 13.18
C VAL A 152 5.23 3.56 13.33
N ALA A 153 4.29 4.39 12.88
CA ALA A 153 2.88 4.05 12.77
C ALA A 153 2.44 4.25 11.32
N GLN A 154 1.96 3.20 10.67
CA GLN A 154 1.49 3.21 9.27
C GLN A 154 0.06 2.74 9.21
N MET A 155 -0.82 3.53 8.61
CA MET A 155 -2.16 3.10 8.24
C MET A 155 -2.16 2.49 6.83
N ASP A 156 -2.95 1.45 6.65
CA ASP A 156 -3.31 0.87 5.36
C ASP A 156 -4.84 0.92 5.27
N ALA A 157 -5.36 1.77 4.41
CA ALA A 157 -6.78 1.95 4.16
C ALA A 157 -7.03 2.33 2.70
N TYR A 158 -6.57 3.49 2.25
CA TYR A 158 -6.70 3.91 0.84
C TYR A 158 -5.97 2.94 -0.09
N THR A 159 -4.77 2.51 0.26
CA THR A 159 -4.00 1.48 -0.46
C THR A 159 -4.68 0.11 -0.44
N ALA A 160 -5.56 -0.16 0.53
CA ALA A 160 -6.42 -1.34 0.56
C ALA A 160 -7.74 -1.17 -0.24
N GLY A 161 -7.93 -0.04 -0.90
CA GLY A 161 -9.13 0.27 -1.68
C GLY A 161 -10.31 0.82 -0.87
N VAL A 162 -10.05 1.39 0.30
CA VAL A 162 -11.03 2.10 1.12
C VAL A 162 -11.04 3.59 0.75
N SER A 163 -12.19 4.12 0.35
CA SER A 163 -12.32 5.52 -0.07
C SER A 163 -12.43 6.45 1.13
N MET A 164 -11.30 6.76 1.76
CA MET A 164 -11.20 7.75 2.83
C MET A 164 -9.84 8.45 2.80
N ASP A 165 -9.78 9.65 3.38
CA ASP A 165 -8.60 10.47 3.59
C ASP A 165 -8.35 10.52 5.10
N ALA A 166 -7.38 9.73 5.56
CA ALA A 166 -7.15 9.52 6.98
C ALA A 166 -6.05 10.42 7.54
N LEU A 167 -6.10 10.67 8.83
CA LEU A 167 -5.06 11.41 9.57
C LEU A 167 -4.62 10.67 10.82
N MET A 168 -3.38 10.91 11.22
CA MET A 168 -2.79 10.45 12.48
C MET A 168 -2.21 11.60 13.27
N LEU A 169 -2.44 11.59 14.57
CA LEU A 169 -1.96 12.59 15.52
C LEU A 169 -1.37 11.89 16.76
N LEU A 170 -0.07 12.05 16.98
CA LEU A 170 0.58 11.56 18.21
C LEU A 170 0.55 12.63 19.29
N ARG A 171 0.16 12.22 20.49
CA ARG A 171 0.13 13.05 21.69
C ARG A 171 0.90 12.44 22.85
N ASP A 172 1.39 13.27 23.77
CA ASP A 172 1.83 12.80 25.08
C ASP A 172 0.63 12.60 26.05
N ALA A 173 0.88 12.03 27.21
CA ALA A 173 -0.14 11.78 28.23
C ALA A 173 -0.85 13.05 28.74
N ARG A 174 -0.31 14.25 28.48
CA ARG A 174 -0.91 15.55 28.81
C ARG A 174 -1.73 16.14 27.65
N GLY A 175 -1.79 15.45 26.51
CA GLY A 175 -2.51 15.89 25.32
C GLY A 175 -1.72 16.80 24.39
N MET A 176 -0.43 17.08 24.66
CA MET A 176 0.41 17.88 23.79
C MET A 176 0.64 17.14 22.46
N LYS A 177 0.40 17.82 21.34
CA LYS A 177 0.69 17.31 19.99
C LYS A 177 2.21 17.17 19.82
N LEU A 178 2.66 15.98 19.45
CA LEU A 178 4.06 15.64 19.23
C LEU A 178 4.38 15.47 17.76
N ALA A 179 3.47 14.86 17.00
CA ALA A 179 3.61 14.65 15.57
C ALA A 179 2.24 14.53 14.91
N PHE A 180 2.20 14.78 13.60
CA PHE A 180 0.99 14.71 12.77
C PHE A 180 1.36 14.30 11.36
N ASN A 181 0.53 13.49 10.74
CA ASN A 181 0.62 13.18 9.31
C ASN A 181 -0.76 12.79 8.78
N HIS A 182 -1.05 13.15 7.52
CA HIS A 182 -2.25 12.70 6.80
C HIS A 182 -1.94 12.07 5.43
N ASP A 183 -0.78 12.40 4.82
CA ASP A 183 -0.37 11.87 3.54
C ASP A 183 1.09 11.43 3.60
N ALA A 184 1.36 10.14 3.42
CA ALA A 184 2.72 9.62 3.38
C ALA A 184 2.92 8.59 2.26
N HIS A 185 1.93 7.77 2.00
CA HIS A 185 1.85 6.90 0.85
C HIS A 185 0.45 7.03 0.28
N SER A 186 0.30 7.89 -0.72
CA SER A 186 -1.01 8.36 -1.16
C SER A 186 -1.78 9.00 0.02
N LEU A 187 -3.07 8.69 0.21
CA LEU A 187 -3.89 9.19 1.32
C LEU A 187 -3.74 8.38 2.62
N ASP A 188 -2.80 7.43 2.68
CA ASP A 188 -2.53 6.68 3.90
C ASP A 188 -1.44 7.35 4.73
N PRO A 189 -1.72 7.77 5.98
CA PRO A 189 -0.74 8.43 6.83
C PRO A 189 0.32 7.46 7.36
N ARG A 190 1.56 7.95 7.43
CA ARG A 190 2.68 7.32 8.16
C ARG A 190 3.31 8.33 9.09
N LEU A 191 3.37 8.00 10.36
CA LEU A 191 3.94 8.84 11.37
C LEU A 191 5.25 8.22 11.88
N ILE A 192 6.34 8.99 11.83
CA ILE A 192 7.63 8.63 12.39
C ILE A 192 7.99 9.65 13.48
N TRP A 193 8.36 9.15 14.66
CA TRP A 193 8.70 10.04 15.76
C TRP A 193 9.75 9.41 16.67
N LYS A 194 10.80 10.16 16.98
CA LYS A 194 11.84 9.73 17.93
C LYS A 194 11.44 10.12 19.35
N CYS A 195 11.30 9.12 20.20
CA CYS A 195 10.88 9.29 21.58
C CYS A 195 11.92 10.06 22.41
N SER A 196 11.51 11.18 22.99
CA SER A 196 12.40 12.07 23.77
C SER A 196 12.48 11.70 25.25
N ARG A 197 11.51 10.96 25.78
CA ARG A 197 11.43 10.53 27.20
C ARG A 197 10.61 9.25 27.33
N ASP A 198 10.86 8.48 28.38
CA ASP A 198 10.02 7.34 28.75
C ASP A 198 8.60 7.79 29.06
N GLY A 199 7.62 7.04 28.63
CA GLY A 199 6.22 7.34 28.97
C GLY A 199 5.20 6.70 28.06
N ASP A 200 3.95 7.03 28.33
CA ASP A 200 2.80 6.62 27.54
C ASP A 200 2.45 7.71 26.52
N TYR A 201 2.08 7.25 25.36
CA TYR A 201 1.73 8.08 24.22
C TYR A 201 0.40 7.64 23.63
N VAL A 202 -0.36 8.57 23.09
CA VAL A 202 -1.66 8.31 22.48
C VAL A 202 -1.60 8.64 21.01
N LEU A 203 -1.89 7.65 20.16
CA LEU A 203 -2.15 7.83 18.74
C LEU A 203 -3.65 8.04 18.57
N GLN A 204 -4.04 9.21 18.07
CA GLN A 204 -5.41 9.51 17.65
C GLN A 204 -5.52 9.47 16.15
N MET A 205 -6.63 8.95 15.65
CA MET A 205 -6.90 8.81 14.23
C MET A 205 -8.33 9.22 13.91
N ALA A 206 -8.51 9.77 12.72
CA ALA A 206 -9.82 10.11 12.17
C ALA A 206 -9.72 10.09 10.64
N CYS A 207 -10.83 10.19 9.92
CA CYS A 207 -10.79 10.34 8.48
C CYS A 207 -11.74 11.41 7.97
N PHE A 208 -11.40 11.97 6.81
CA PHE A 208 -12.31 12.74 5.98
C PHE A 208 -12.86 11.88 4.85
N LYS A 209 -13.92 12.33 4.25
CA LYS A 209 -14.49 11.68 3.08
C LYS A 209 -13.61 11.88 1.84
N PHE A 210 -13.39 10.78 1.12
CA PHE A 210 -12.75 10.85 -0.19
C PHE A 210 -13.66 10.17 -1.25
N PRO A 211 -13.88 10.75 -2.45
CA PRO A 211 -13.45 12.09 -2.86
C PRO A 211 -14.01 13.20 -1.95
N ALA A 212 -13.23 14.28 -1.79
CA ALA A 212 -13.60 15.40 -0.93
C ALA A 212 -14.93 16.01 -1.34
N ASN A 213 -15.70 16.49 -0.36
CA ASN A 213 -16.93 17.23 -0.55
C ASN A 213 -16.93 18.50 0.32
N SER A 214 -18.03 19.23 0.36
CA SER A 214 -18.14 20.45 1.16
C SER A 214 -18.24 20.22 2.69
N ASN A 215 -18.29 18.97 3.14
CA ASN A 215 -18.36 18.64 4.56
C ASN A 215 -16.95 18.58 5.15
N SER A 216 -16.65 19.44 6.12
CA SER A 216 -15.37 19.50 6.85
C SER A 216 -15.34 18.67 8.15
N SER A 217 -16.41 17.95 8.48
CA SER A 217 -16.43 17.06 9.64
C SER A 217 -15.76 15.72 9.32
N PHE A 218 -15.28 15.01 10.36
CA PHE A 218 -14.78 13.66 10.20
C PHE A 218 -15.88 12.74 9.68
N ASP A 219 -15.50 11.89 8.72
CA ASP A 219 -16.37 10.88 8.10
C ASP A 219 -16.38 9.59 8.94
N GLY A 220 -17.32 8.70 8.62
CA GLY A 220 -17.43 7.39 9.24
C GLY A 220 -18.54 6.58 8.64
N GLY A 221 -18.45 5.26 8.82
CA GLY A 221 -19.40 4.29 8.27
C GLY A 221 -18.85 2.88 8.35
N ALA A 222 -19.70 1.90 8.04
CA ALA A 222 -19.31 0.49 8.07
C ALA A 222 -18.16 0.13 7.11
N ASP A 223 -17.99 0.93 6.08
CA ASP A 223 -16.98 0.81 5.02
C ASP A 223 -15.71 1.65 5.24
N ARG A 224 -15.62 2.41 6.34
CA ARG A 224 -14.43 3.19 6.71
C ARG A 224 -13.49 2.36 7.57
N VAL A 225 -13.06 1.25 7.00
CA VAL A 225 -12.21 0.25 7.67
C VAL A 225 -10.73 0.60 7.50
N TYR A 226 -9.91 0.31 8.50
CA TYR A 226 -8.48 0.54 8.47
C TYR A 226 -7.70 -0.55 9.18
N ARG A 227 -6.42 -0.60 8.87
CA ARG A 227 -5.41 -1.37 9.56
C ARG A 227 -4.24 -0.45 9.89
N VAL A 228 -3.74 -0.49 11.12
CA VAL A 228 -2.59 0.32 11.53
C VAL A 228 -1.52 -0.57 12.15
N THR A 229 -0.34 -0.56 11.55
CA THR A 229 0.85 -1.17 12.15
C THR A 229 1.55 -0.14 13.01
N ILE A 230 1.73 -0.43 14.30
CA ILE A 230 2.48 0.39 15.25
C ILE A 230 3.71 -0.39 15.70
N THR A 231 4.90 0.18 15.55
CA THR A 231 6.15 -0.49 15.89
C THR A 231 7.22 0.47 16.38
N ASN A 232 8.09 -0.02 17.26
CA ASN A 232 9.38 0.57 17.62
C ASN A 232 10.55 -0.32 17.14
N GLY A 233 10.23 -1.35 16.34
CA GLY A 233 11.17 -2.27 15.71
C GLY A 233 11.49 -1.88 14.26
N PRO A 234 12.20 -2.76 13.54
CA PRO A 234 12.61 -2.51 12.15
C PRO A 234 11.43 -2.24 11.22
N TRP A 235 11.64 -1.29 10.30
CA TRP A 235 10.72 -0.93 9.23
C TRP A 235 11.48 -0.60 7.97
N VAL A 236 11.19 -1.26 6.85
CA VAL A 236 11.78 -0.94 5.55
C VAL A 236 10.86 0.05 4.83
N ARG A 237 11.43 1.17 4.37
CA ARG A 237 10.75 2.16 3.53
C ARG A 237 10.94 1.86 2.05
N HIS A 238 12.17 1.59 1.64
CA HIS A 238 12.55 1.23 0.28
C HIS A 238 13.90 0.52 0.25
N THR A 239 14.30 0.08 -0.92
CA THR A 239 15.63 -0.50 -1.17
C THR A 239 16.45 0.41 -2.07
N TRP A 240 17.78 0.23 -2.04
CA TRP A 240 18.71 0.86 -2.93
C TRP A 240 19.72 -0.16 -3.47
N PRO A 241 19.76 -0.43 -4.77
CA PRO A 241 18.84 0.03 -5.80
C PRO A 241 17.40 -0.45 -5.57
N ALA A 242 16.44 0.18 -6.31
CA ALA A 242 15.01 -0.13 -6.21
C ALA A 242 14.61 -1.44 -6.91
N ALA A 243 15.48 -1.97 -7.80
CA ALA A 243 15.28 -3.22 -8.52
C ALA A 243 16.63 -3.92 -8.74
N VAL A 244 16.62 -5.15 -9.27
CA VAL A 244 17.82 -5.90 -9.69
C VAL A 244 17.62 -6.48 -11.08
N SER A 245 18.76 -6.75 -11.79
CA SER A 245 18.72 -7.50 -13.04
C SER A 245 18.59 -8.99 -12.77
N GLU A 246 17.81 -9.68 -13.59
CA GLU A 246 17.71 -11.14 -13.59
C GLU A 246 19.10 -11.77 -13.77
N GLY A 247 19.38 -12.84 -13.00
CA GLY A 247 20.64 -13.57 -13.04
C GLY A 247 21.87 -12.78 -12.54
N VAL A 248 21.68 -11.57 -11.97
CA VAL A 248 22.80 -10.75 -11.49
C VAL A 248 22.79 -10.61 -9.97
N SER A 249 23.73 -11.26 -9.31
CA SER A 249 23.88 -11.15 -7.86
C SER A 249 24.25 -9.71 -7.45
N SER A 250 23.51 -9.19 -6.48
CA SER A 250 23.59 -7.79 -6.07
C SER A 250 23.54 -7.61 -4.56
N LYS A 251 24.16 -6.55 -4.05
CA LYS A 251 23.98 -6.08 -2.67
C LYS A 251 22.94 -4.98 -2.64
N ILE A 252 21.89 -5.19 -1.86
CA ILE A 252 20.77 -4.27 -1.72
C ILE A 252 20.82 -3.62 -0.36
N ARG A 253 20.83 -2.30 -0.32
CA ARG A 253 20.70 -1.57 0.93
C ARG A 253 19.21 -1.38 1.25
N LEU A 254 18.81 -1.79 2.44
CA LEU A 254 17.51 -1.50 3.01
C LEU A 254 17.55 -0.09 3.61
N VAL A 255 16.59 0.75 3.27
CA VAL A 255 16.45 2.10 3.81
C VAL A 255 15.15 2.17 4.60
N GLY A 256 15.22 2.70 5.82
CA GLY A 256 14.07 2.76 6.71
C GLY A 256 14.44 3.14 8.14
N TRP A 257 13.69 2.63 9.10
CA TRP A 257 13.86 2.98 10.51
C TRP A 257 14.10 1.74 11.36
N ASN A 258 14.89 1.90 12.42
CA ASN A 258 15.23 0.85 13.40
C ASN A 258 15.86 -0.41 12.77
N LEU A 259 16.45 -0.31 11.60
CA LEU A 259 17.11 -1.42 10.93
C LEU A 259 18.42 -1.79 11.64
N LYS A 260 18.66 -3.07 11.89
CA LYS A 260 19.91 -3.58 12.44
C LYS A 260 20.92 -3.93 11.34
N ASN A 261 20.43 -4.56 10.28
CA ASN A 261 21.20 -4.90 9.09
C ASN A 261 20.62 -4.12 7.92
N GLU A 262 21.41 -3.25 7.33
CA GLU A 262 20.99 -2.40 6.22
C GLU A 262 21.32 -2.99 4.85
N VAL A 263 22.13 -4.05 4.78
CA VAL A 263 22.55 -4.64 3.51
C VAL A 263 22.15 -6.12 3.44
N VAL A 264 21.48 -6.48 2.36
CA VAL A 264 21.07 -7.85 2.04
C VAL A 264 21.68 -8.24 0.70
N SER A 265 22.19 -9.47 0.57
CA SER A 265 22.64 -10.01 -0.70
C SER A 265 21.47 -10.70 -1.41
N VAL A 266 21.29 -10.41 -2.67
CA VAL A 266 20.41 -11.12 -3.60
C VAL A 266 21.29 -11.89 -4.55
N ASN A 267 21.17 -13.21 -4.55
CA ASN A 267 22.00 -14.08 -5.37
C ASN A 267 21.14 -14.64 -6.50
N ASP A 268 21.59 -14.43 -7.73
CA ASP A 268 21.01 -15.00 -8.94
C ASP A 268 19.47 -14.91 -8.99
N PRO A 269 18.89 -13.68 -8.93
CA PRO A 269 17.45 -13.51 -8.86
C PRO A 269 16.78 -13.95 -10.16
N GLU A 270 15.71 -14.72 -10.04
CA GLU A 270 14.89 -15.19 -11.16
C GLU A 270 13.45 -14.72 -11.02
N GLY A 271 12.73 -14.67 -12.16
CA GLY A 271 11.33 -14.30 -12.23
C GLY A 271 11.11 -12.80 -12.10
N GLU A 272 9.93 -12.37 -11.64
CA GLU A 272 9.56 -10.95 -11.61
C GLU A 272 9.86 -10.26 -10.26
N VAL A 273 9.95 -11.03 -9.18
CA VAL A 273 10.11 -10.50 -7.82
C VAL A 273 11.02 -11.40 -6.97
N SER A 274 12.03 -10.81 -6.38
CA SER A 274 12.82 -11.41 -5.31
C SER A 274 12.29 -11.00 -3.93
N VAL A 275 12.05 -11.97 -3.05
CA VAL A 275 11.55 -11.71 -1.69
C VAL A 275 12.72 -11.62 -0.73
N LEU A 276 13.01 -10.41 -0.25
CA LEU A 276 14.08 -10.18 0.72
C LEU A 276 13.58 -10.48 2.14
N PRO A 277 14.17 -11.46 2.85
CA PRO A 277 13.80 -11.72 4.24
C PRO A 277 14.22 -10.54 5.11
N THR A 278 13.28 -9.98 5.86
CA THR A 278 13.54 -8.91 6.83
C THR A 278 12.85 -9.21 8.15
N GLU A 279 13.38 -8.66 9.24
CA GLU A 279 12.71 -8.65 10.55
C GLU A 279 11.76 -7.45 10.69
N ALA A 280 11.53 -6.72 9.61
CA ALA A 280 10.68 -5.53 9.60
C ALA A 280 9.23 -5.86 9.94
N ALA A 281 8.56 -4.95 10.64
CA ALA A 281 7.17 -5.10 11.02
C ALA A 281 6.21 -5.09 9.80
N ASN A 282 6.62 -4.44 8.71
CA ASN A 282 5.90 -4.44 7.43
C ASN A 282 6.18 -5.68 6.56
N GLY A 283 6.89 -6.68 7.10
CA GLY A 283 7.14 -7.95 6.44
C GLY A 283 8.38 -7.97 5.53
N PRO A 284 8.57 -9.05 4.79
CA PRO A 284 9.64 -9.15 3.81
C PRO A 284 9.44 -8.13 2.69
N TRP A 285 10.55 -7.62 2.17
CA TRP A 285 10.51 -6.67 1.06
C TRP A 285 10.43 -7.41 -0.28
N ARG A 286 9.53 -6.97 -1.17
CA ARG A 286 9.40 -7.49 -2.53
C ARG A 286 10.21 -6.59 -3.47
N LEU A 287 11.33 -7.09 -3.96
CA LEU A 287 12.24 -6.38 -4.84
C LEU A 287 11.96 -6.78 -6.29
N PRO A 288 11.65 -5.84 -7.20
CA PRO A 288 11.47 -6.14 -8.61
C PRO A 288 12.73 -6.75 -9.24
N VAL A 289 12.54 -7.79 -10.05
CA VAL A 289 13.58 -8.41 -10.87
C VAL A 289 13.30 -8.07 -12.33
N LEU A 290 14.28 -7.50 -13.02
CA LEU A 290 14.12 -6.96 -14.35
C LEU A 290 14.91 -7.80 -15.36
N ASN A 291 14.29 -8.08 -16.51
CA ASN A 291 14.92 -8.74 -17.65
C ASN A 291 15.83 -7.81 -18.49
N ARG A 292 16.32 -6.73 -17.87
CA ARG A 292 17.21 -5.72 -18.48
C ARG A 292 18.22 -5.25 -17.45
N ALA A 293 19.25 -4.52 -17.92
CA ALA A 293 20.26 -3.96 -17.04
C ALA A 293 19.62 -3.05 -15.97
N GLN A 294 20.05 -3.20 -14.73
CA GLN A 294 19.78 -2.30 -13.63
C GLN A 294 21.09 -1.60 -13.25
N GLU A 295 21.11 -0.30 -13.34
CA GLU A 295 22.24 0.54 -12.98
C GLU A 295 21.86 1.47 -11.81
N VAL A 296 22.87 1.96 -11.12
CA VAL A 296 22.73 3.00 -10.11
C VAL A 296 23.45 4.23 -10.64
N GLU A 297 22.84 5.37 -10.50
CA GLU A 297 23.46 6.63 -10.87
C GLU A 297 24.84 6.83 -10.21
N LYS A 298 25.65 7.64 -10.83
CA LYS A 298 26.97 8.04 -10.32
C LYS A 298 27.02 9.56 -10.29
N GLU A 299 27.11 10.09 -9.10
CA GLU A 299 27.26 11.51 -8.85
C GLU A 299 28.74 11.96 -8.89
N PRO A 300 29.04 13.21 -9.29
CA PRO A 300 28.09 14.20 -9.82
C PRO A 300 27.68 13.92 -11.29
N ASN A 301 26.45 14.18 -11.65
CA ASN A 301 25.94 14.02 -13.02
C ASN A 301 25.09 15.23 -13.49
N ASP A 302 25.28 16.40 -12.88
CA ASP A 302 24.49 17.61 -13.06
C ASP A 302 24.63 18.30 -14.44
N ASN A 303 25.63 17.92 -15.27
CA ASN A 303 25.92 18.60 -16.54
C ASN A 303 26.34 17.61 -17.64
N ASN A 304 26.46 18.07 -18.88
CA ASN A 304 26.78 17.22 -20.03
C ASN A 304 28.16 16.55 -19.94
N GLU A 305 29.12 17.15 -19.23
CA GLU A 305 30.46 16.61 -19.08
C GLU A 305 30.52 15.46 -18.08
N THR A 306 29.62 15.50 -17.09
CA THR A 306 29.54 14.51 -16.01
C THR A 306 28.37 13.54 -16.18
N ALA A 307 27.55 13.69 -17.24
CA ALA A 307 26.40 12.84 -17.51
C ALA A 307 26.77 11.34 -17.51
N ASN A 308 25.95 10.53 -16.88
CA ASN A 308 26.15 9.08 -16.86
C ASN A 308 25.86 8.48 -18.24
N LEU A 309 26.87 7.80 -18.82
CA LEU A 309 26.69 7.12 -20.11
C LEU A 309 25.89 5.83 -19.92
N VAL A 310 24.78 5.69 -20.63
CA VAL A 310 23.90 4.53 -20.52
C VAL A 310 23.68 3.84 -21.85
N ARG A 311 23.36 2.54 -21.81
CA ARG A 311 23.04 1.73 -22.99
C ARG A 311 21.67 1.08 -22.82
N PHE A 312 20.80 1.25 -23.80
CA PHE A 312 19.46 0.68 -23.77
C PHE A 312 19.38 -0.83 -24.13
N PRO A 313 18.45 -1.58 -23.54
CA PRO A 313 17.50 -1.16 -22.51
C PRO A 313 18.13 -1.15 -21.12
N VAL A 314 17.81 -0.15 -20.30
CA VAL A 314 18.34 0.00 -18.93
C VAL A 314 17.25 0.56 -18.01
N THR A 315 17.30 0.17 -16.74
CA THR A 315 16.61 0.85 -15.63
C THR A 315 17.67 1.45 -14.72
N ILE A 316 17.49 2.69 -14.30
CA ILE A 316 18.44 3.40 -13.44
C ILE A 316 17.73 3.69 -12.11
N SER A 317 18.36 3.30 -11.01
CA SER A 317 17.98 3.80 -9.69
C SER A 317 18.75 5.09 -9.42
N ALA A 318 18.02 6.20 -9.29
CA ALA A 318 18.55 7.54 -9.13
C ALA A 318 17.88 8.29 -7.98
N ARG A 319 18.46 9.41 -7.54
CA ARG A 319 17.91 10.27 -6.49
C ARG A 319 18.19 11.72 -6.80
N ILE A 320 17.21 12.55 -6.60
CA ILE A 320 17.43 13.99 -6.48
C ILE A 320 17.99 14.26 -5.07
N ASP A 321 19.29 14.44 -4.95
CA ASP A 321 20.00 14.48 -3.67
C ASP A 321 19.86 15.82 -2.92
N LYS A 322 19.62 16.93 -3.64
CA LYS A 322 19.54 18.30 -3.10
C LYS A 322 18.59 19.18 -3.93
N PRO A 323 18.08 20.27 -3.40
CA PRO A 323 17.35 21.26 -4.18
C PRO A 323 18.19 21.82 -5.35
N GLY A 324 17.63 21.77 -6.57
CA GLY A 324 18.32 22.18 -7.80
C GLY A 324 19.18 21.12 -8.44
N ASP A 325 19.10 19.89 -7.97
CA ASP A 325 19.73 18.73 -8.57
C ASP A 325 19.14 18.40 -9.92
N VAL A 326 19.97 17.99 -10.87
CA VAL A 326 19.57 17.62 -12.23
C VAL A 326 20.38 16.42 -12.67
N ASP A 327 19.77 15.26 -12.76
CA ASP A 327 20.40 14.02 -13.17
C ASP A 327 20.47 13.96 -14.69
N ARG A 328 21.68 13.84 -15.26
CA ARG A 328 21.89 13.75 -16.71
C ARG A 328 22.41 12.39 -17.12
N TYR A 329 21.79 11.83 -18.16
CA TYR A 329 22.13 10.55 -18.75
C TYR A 329 22.37 10.73 -20.24
N ALA A 330 23.57 10.34 -20.71
CA ALA A 330 23.95 10.41 -22.12
C ALA A 330 23.80 9.04 -22.78
N PHE A 331 23.29 9.01 -24.02
CA PHE A 331 23.12 7.79 -24.79
C PHE A 331 23.33 8.04 -26.29
N GLU A 332 23.64 6.99 -27.02
CA GLU A 332 23.70 7.02 -28.48
C GLU A 332 22.37 6.60 -29.10
N ALA A 333 21.89 7.36 -30.09
CA ALA A 333 20.69 7.05 -30.86
C ALA A 333 20.94 7.16 -32.35
N LYS A 334 20.34 6.27 -33.15
CA LYS A 334 20.43 6.28 -34.61
C LYS A 334 19.14 6.84 -35.19
N LYS A 335 19.27 7.48 -36.37
CA LYS A 335 18.13 8.00 -37.11
C LYS A 335 17.07 6.92 -37.35
N GLY A 336 15.84 7.19 -36.94
CA GLY A 336 14.69 6.30 -37.10
C GLY A 336 14.43 5.38 -35.89
N GLU A 337 15.31 5.32 -34.89
CA GLU A 337 15.04 4.62 -33.65
C GLU A 337 13.97 5.35 -32.85
N ARG A 338 13.19 4.57 -32.08
CA ARG A 338 12.17 5.07 -31.16
C ARG A 338 12.56 4.64 -29.76
N HIS A 339 12.68 5.59 -28.86
CA HIS A 339 12.98 5.35 -27.46
C HIS A 339 11.82 5.82 -26.61
N ARG A 340 11.57 5.12 -25.50
CA ARG A 340 10.61 5.48 -24.48
C ARG A 340 11.36 5.64 -23.18
N PHE A 341 11.09 6.74 -22.49
CA PHE A 341 11.61 7.05 -21.16
C PHE A 341 10.42 7.11 -20.20
N ASP A 342 10.50 6.39 -19.12
CA ASP A 342 9.53 6.41 -18.04
C ASP A 342 10.28 6.72 -16.74
N MET A 343 9.70 7.52 -15.87
CA MET A 343 10.16 7.76 -14.51
C MET A 343 9.09 7.26 -13.56
N ASP A 344 9.45 6.25 -12.76
CA ASP A 344 8.61 5.67 -11.73
C ASP A 344 9.09 6.21 -10.38
N SER A 345 8.32 7.06 -9.75
CA SER A 345 8.61 7.64 -8.44
C SER A 345 7.36 7.69 -7.59
N PHE A 346 6.31 8.34 -8.05
CA PHE A 346 5.05 8.47 -7.33
C PHE A 346 4.36 7.12 -7.14
N GLU A 347 4.36 6.28 -8.16
CA GLU A 347 3.82 4.92 -8.13
C GLU A 347 4.54 4.04 -7.09
N ASP A 348 5.82 4.29 -6.85
CA ASP A 348 6.64 3.62 -5.84
C ASP A 348 6.50 4.24 -4.43
N GLY A 349 5.64 5.25 -4.28
CA GLY A 349 5.35 5.91 -3.00
C GLY A 349 6.36 7.00 -2.61
N PHE A 350 7.09 7.56 -3.58
CA PHE A 350 7.92 8.76 -3.37
C PHE A 350 7.16 10.00 -3.85
N LEU A 351 7.17 11.05 -3.04
CA LEU A 351 6.51 12.32 -3.34
C LEU A 351 7.41 13.21 -4.22
N LEU A 352 7.93 12.65 -5.30
CA LEU A 352 8.73 13.38 -6.28
C LEU A 352 7.83 13.70 -7.48
N ASP A 353 7.66 14.97 -7.77
CA ASP A 353 7.06 15.50 -8.98
C ASP A 353 8.18 15.80 -9.97
N GLY A 354 8.41 14.85 -10.88
CA GLY A 354 9.59 14.84 -11.71
C GLY A 354 9.33 15.21 -13.16
N GLN A 355 10.25 15.95 -13.77
CA GLN A 355 10.24 16.35 -15.17
C GLN A 355 11.34 15.63 -15.96
N LEU A 356 11.04 15.14 -17.15
CA LEU A 356 11.99 14.59 -18.11
C LEU A 356 12.19 15.57 -19.27
N SER A 357 13.46 15.92 -19.57
CA SER A 357 13.85 16.70 -20.75
C SER A 357 14.81 15.90 -21.61
N LEU A 358 14.62 15.92 -22.91
CA LEU A 358 15.51 15.35 -23.90
C LEU A 358 16.23 16.48 -24.65
N GLU A 359 17.56 16.44 -24.66
CA GLU A 359 18.40 17.42 -25.31
C GLU A 359 19.28 16.76 -26.40
N ASP A 360 19.70 17.54 -27.40
CA ASP A 360 20.76 17.10 -28.32
C ASP A 360 22.15 17.31 -27.72
N SER A 361 23.19 16.86 -28.43
CA SER A 361 24.57 16.98 -27.98
C SER A 361 25.07 18.43 -27.79
N ASN A 362 24.32 19.42 -28.28
CA ASN A 362 24.63 20.85 -28.12
C ASN A 362 23.85 21.49 -26.98
N GLY A 363 23.05 20.70 -26.24
CA GLY A 363 22.20 21.19 -25.15
C GLY A 363 20.89 21.83 -25.61
N LYS A 364 20.50 21.64 -26.88
CA LYS A 364 19.21 22.12 -27.37
C LYS A 364 18.11 21.14 -26.95
N GLU A 365 17.10 21.64 -26.27
CA GLU A 365 15.91 20.86 -25.89
C GLU A 365 15.16 20.40 -27.14
N LEU A 366 14.92 19.08 -27.22
CA LEU A 366 14.17 18.40 -28.26
C LEU A 366 12.75 18.06 -27.82
N SER A 367 12.58 17.71 -26.55
CA SER A 367 11.29 17.35 -25.97
C SER A 367 11.34 17.48 -24.45
N VAL A 368 10.20 17.80 -23.85
CA VAL A 368 10.01 17.84 -22.39
C VAL A 368 8.70 17.18 -22.06
N ASN A 369 8.66 16.49 -20.92
CA ASN A 369 7.44 15.93 -20.36
C ASN A 369 7.49 16.11 -18.83
N ASP A 370 6.43 16.68 -18.29
CA ASP A 370 6.24 16.97 -16.88
C ASP A 370 5.24 15.98 -16.28
N ASP A 371 4.09 15.82 -16.96
CA ASP A 371 3.06 14.85 -16.57
C ASP A 371 2.81 13.84 -17.69
N SER A 372 2.74 12.55 -17.37
CA SER A 372 2.20 11.59 -18.32
C SER A 372 0.70 11.83 -18.47
N ASN A 373 0.18 11.72 -19.72
CA ASN A 373 -1.26 11.82 -20.01
C ASN A 373 -2.14 10.73 -19.33
N LYS A 374 -1.60 9.97 -18.39
CA LYS A 374 -2.39 9.09 -17.55
C LYS A 374 -3.09 9.96 -16.50
N LYS A 375 -4.42 9.99 -16.54
CA LYS A 375 -5.22 10.58 -15.47
C LYS A 375 -4.79 9.98 -14.14
N ARG A 376 -4.27 10.80 -13.27
CA ARG A 376 -3.98 10.48 -11.87
C ARG A 376 -5.27 10.12 -11.14
#